data_a2c3e55ef12671e3b779d39cafe0dd48
#
_entry.id   a2c3e55ef12671e3b779d39cafe0dd48
#
_cell.length_a   1.000
_cell.length_b   1.000
_cell.length_c   1.000
_cell.angle_alpha   90.00
_cell.angle_beta   90.00
_cell.angle_gamma   90.00
#
_symmetry.space_group_name_H-M   'P 1'
#
loop_
_entity.id
_entity.type
_entity.pdbx_description
1 polymer ?
#
loop_
_entity_poly.entity_id
_entity_poly.type
_entity_poly.pdbx_seq_one_letter_code
_entity_poly.pdbx_strand_id
1 'polypeptide(L)'
;MILEIADIRITPGKQAEFDAAIQHGIETVASKAKGFKGFKVNKGVESPERYILMIYWETLENHTVDFRQGPLFPQWRAIVGPYFAAPQVVEHFTLVAKSA
;
A
#
# COMPACT_ATOMS: atom_id res chain seq x y z
N MET A 1 15.55 3.62 6.61
CA MET A 1 14.18 3.69 6.09
C MET A 1 13.89 2.46 5.26
N ILE A 2 12.70 1.92 5.36
CA ILE A 2 12.30 0.69 4.67
C ILE A 2 11.25 1.02 3.64
N LEU A 3 11.35 0.43 2.45
CA LEU A 3 10.33 0.51 1.42
C LEU A 3 9.47 -0.74 1.46
N GLU A 4 8.18 -0.55 1.66
CA GLU A 4 7.19 -1.60 1.45
C GLU A 4 6.70 -1.55 0.01
N ILE A 5 6.65 -2.69 -0.66
CA ILE A 5 5.98 -2.83 -1.95
C ILE A 5 4.87 -3.84 -1.80
N ALA A 6 3.65 -3.41 -2.07
CA ALA A 6 2.48 -4.28 -2.11
C ALA A 6 2.05 -4.44 -3.57
N ASP A 7 2.10 -5.68 -4.07
CA ASP A 7 1.62 -6.04 -5.41
C ASP A 7 0.15 -6.43 -5.26
N ILE A 8 -0.73 -5.59 -5.79
CA ILE A 8 -2.17 -5.70 -5.61
C ILE A 8 -2.83 -6.00 -6.94
N ARG A 9 -3.69 -7.03 -6.95
CA ARG A 9 -4.56 -7.33 -8.09
C ARG A 9 -5.99 -7.03 -7.69
N ILE A 10 -6.68 -6.21 -8.50
CA ILE A 10 -8.07 -5.85 -8.23
C ILE A 10 -9.02 -6.50 -9.23
N THR A 11 -10.30 -6.52 -8.88
CA THR A 11 -11.36 -6.96 -9.77
C THR A 11 -11.34 -6.10 -11.04
N PRO A 12 -11.26 -6.70 -12.24
CA PRO A 12 -11.25 -5.94 -13.49
C PRO A 12 -12.50 -5.05 -13.62
N GLY A 13 -12.29 -3.85 -14.16
CA GLY A 13 -13.37 -2.88 -14.35
C GLY A 13 -13.62 -1.97 -13.15
N LYS A 14 -12.92 -2.19 -12.03
CA LYS A 14 -13.08 -1.39 -10.81
C LYS A 14 -11.98 -0.37 -10.59
N GLN A 15 -11.21 -0.07 -11.63
CA GLN A 15 -10.02 0.80 -11.51
C GLN A 15 -10.37 2.20 -11.01
N ALA A 16 -11.42 2.83 -11.55
CA ALA A 16 -11.77 4.20 -11.13
C ALA A 16 -12.15 4.25 -9.65
N GLU A 17 -12.90 3.26 -9.19
CA GLU A 17 -13.31 3.19 -7.77
C GLU A 17 -12.12 2.88 -6.87
N PHE A 18 -11.24 1.97 -7.31
CA PHE A 18 -10.06 1.62 -6.52
C PHE A 18 -9.05 2.78 -6.47
N ASP A 19 -8.87 3.50 -7.55
CA ASP A 19 -7.99 4.69 -7.56
C ASP A 19 -8.40 5.65 -6.45
N ALA A 20 -9.69 5.93 -6.33
CA ALA A 20 -10.20 6.81 -5.28
C ALA A 20 -10.10 6.18 -3.90
N ALA A 21 -10.42 4.89 -3.79
CA ALA A 21 -10.42 4.19 -2.49
C ALA A 21 -9.01 4.08 -1.90
N ILE A 22 -8.01 3.71 -2.71
CA ILE A 22 -6.65 3.56 -2.19
C ILE A 22 -6.07 4.90 -1.76
N GLN A 23 -6.30 5.95 -2.52
CA GLN A 23 -5.86 7.29 -2.13
C GLN A 23 -6.52 7.72 -0.83
N HIS A 24 -7.83 7.54 -0.72
CA HIS A 24 -8.57 7.85 0.49
C HIS A 24 -8.04 7.06 1.70
N GLY A 25 -7.82 5.75 1.53
CA GLY A 25 -7.31 4.90 2.60
C GLY A 25 -5.92 5.31 3.07
N ILE A 26 -5.04 5.68 2.13
CA ILE A 26 -3.72 6.18 2.51
C ILE A 26 -3.85 7.49 3.29
N GLU A 27 -4.58 8.45 2.76
CA GLU A 27 -4.65 9.79 3.34
C GLU A 27 -5.34 9.81 4.71
N THR A 28 -6.35 8.97 4.91
CA THR A 28 -7.15 9.00 6.13
C THR A 28 -6.74 7.95 7.16
N VAL A 29 -6.07 6.89 6.76
CA VAL A 29 -5.72 5.78 7.65
C VAL A 29 -4.22 5.51 7.68
N ALA A 30 -3.63 5.03 6.57
CA ALA A 30 -2.24 4.57 6.59
C ALA A 30 -1.26 5.70 6.91
N SER A 31 -1.52 6.92 6.46
CA SER A 31 -0.65 8.06 6.74
C SER A 31 -0.57 8.45 8.21
N LYS A 32 -1.50 7.96 9.01
CA LYS A 32 -1.52 8.22 10.46
C LYS A 32 -0.73 7.18 11.25
N ALA A 33 -0.21 6.16 10.58
CA ALA A 33 0.53 5.11 11.25
C ALA A 33 1.91 5.61 11.68
N LYS A 34 2.36 5.09 12.83
CA LYS A 34 3.68 5.40 13.36
C LYS A 34 4.75 5.01 12.33
N GLY A 35 5.63 5.95 12.02
CA GLY A 35 6.76 5.72 11.11
C GLY A 35 6.43 5.84 9.63
N PHE A 36 5.20 6.18 9.26
CA PHE A 36 4.82 6.43 7.88
C PHE A 36 5.59 7.66 7.36
N LYS A 37 6.27 7.51 6.20
CA LYS A 37 7.13 8.57 5.63
C LYS A 37 6.70 9.02 4.24
N GLY A 38 5.76 8.37 3.61
CA GLY A 38 5.29 8.76 2.29
C GLY A 38 4.86 7.56 1.48
N PHE A 39 4.26 7.82 0.32
CA PHE A 39 3.73 6.75 -0.52
C PHE A 39 3.73 7.12 -1.99
N LYS A 40 3.65 6.10 -2.82
CA LYS A 40 3.31 6.21 -4.25
C LYS A 40 2.41 5.05 -4.61
N VAL A 41 1.43 5.31 -5.49
CA VAL A 41 0.57 4.26 -6.03
C VAL A 41 0.76 4.25 -7.53
N ASN A 42 1.05 3.09 -8.09
CA ASN A 42 1.28 2.93 -9.53
C ASN A 42 0.29 1.92 -10.09
N LYS A 43 -0.30 2.23 -11.25
CA LYS A 43 -1.18 1.33 -11.97
C LYS A 43 -0.39 0.69 -13.11
N GLY A 44 -0.55 -0.61 -13.32
CA GLY A 44 0.11 -1.30 -14.42
C GLY A 44 -0.34 -0.76 -15.78
N VAL A 45 0.62 -0.53 -16.67
CA VAL A 45 0.34 -0.12 -18.05
C VAL A 45 -0.13 -1.33 -18.86
N GLU A 46 0.61 -2.42 -18.75
CA GLU A 46 0.28 -3.67 -19.44
C GLU A 46 -0.90 -4.41 -18.80
N SER A 47 -1.04 -4.28 -17.49
CA SER A 47 -2.10 -4.93 -16.70
C SER A 47 -2.80 -3.88 -15.84
N PRO A 48 -3.85 -3.21 -16.36
CA PRO A 48 -4.51 -2.11 -15.63
C PRO A 48 -5.18 -2.51 -14.33
N GLU A 49 -5.40 -3.80 -14.08
CA GLU A 49 -5.92 -4.32 -12.83
C GLU A 49 -4.83 -4.63 -11.80
N ARG A 50 -3.56 -4.39 -12.13
CA ARG A 50 -2.43 -4.57 -11.23
C ARG A 50 -1.93 -3.22 -10.73
N TYR A 51 -1.76 -3.12 -9.42
CA TYR A 51 -1.25 -1.91 -8.77
C TYR A 51 -0.02 -2.24 -7.95
N ILE A 52 0.93 -1.31 -7.93
CA ILE A 52 2.08 -1.39 -7.04
C ILE A 52 1.98 -0.23 -6.07
N LEU A 53 1.69 -0.55 -4.82
CA LEU A 53 1.69 0.42 -3.73
C LEU A 53 3.07 0.42 -3.08
N MET A 54 3.64 1.61 -2.97
CA MET A 54 4.93 1.83 -2.33
C MET A 54 4.71 2.70 -1.10
N ILE A 55 5.12 2.20 0.06
CA ILE A 55 5.08 2.99 1.29
C ILE A 55 6.47 3.00 1.92
N TYR A 56 6.93 4.18 2.30
CA TYR A 56 8.19 4.32 3.04
C TYR A 56 7.89 4.34 4.53
N TRP A 57 8.63 3.52 5.28
CA TRP A 57 8.50 3.39 6.73
C TRP A 57 9.83 3.72 7.40
N GLU A 58 9.77 4.35 8.57
CA GLU A 58 10.97 4.63 9.36
C GLU A 58 11.71 3.35 9.71
N THR A 59 10.97 2.32 10.16
CA THR A 59 11.51 0.99 10.48
C THR A 59 10.60 -0.09 9.90
N LEU A 60 11.15 -1.30 9.77
CA LEU A 60 10.37 -2.46 9.33
C LEU A 60 9.22 -2.74 10.30
N GLU A 61 9.48 -2.65 11.60
CA GLU A 61 8.50 -2.97 12.64
C GLU A 61 7.34 -1.98 12.67
N ASN A 62 7.54 -0.75 12.21
CA ASN A 62 6.43 0.20 12.06
C ASN A 62 5.34 -0.36 11.15
N HIS A 63 5.71 -1.10 10.10
CA HIS A 63 4.74 -1.74 9.23
C HIS A 63 4.30 -3.11 9.76
N THR A 64 5.26 -3.99 10.01
CA THR A 64 4.94 -5.41 10.28
C THR A 64 4.31 -5.63 11.65
N VAL A 65 4.58 -4.76 12.62
CA VAL A 65 4.07 -4.87 13.99
C VAL A 65 3.08 -3.75 14.28
N ASP A 66 3.56 -2.51 14.31
CA ASP A 66 2.73 -1.38 14.77
C ASP A 66 1.48 -1.18 13.90
N PHE A 67 1.63 -1.20 12.58
CA PHE A 67 0.51 -1.02 11.67
C PHE A 67 -0.30 -2.30 11.53
N ARG A 68 0.37 -3.40 11.14
CA ARG A 68 -0.33 -4.65 10.79
C ARG A 68 -1.07 -5.26 11.97
N GLN A 69 -0.56 -5.11 13.18
CA GLN A 69 -1.16 -5.64 14.40
C GLN A 69 -1.93 -4.58 15.19
N GLY A 70 -1.98 -3.35 14.69
CA GLY A 70 -2.64 -2.24 15.35
C GLY A 70 -4.06 -1.98 14.85
N PRO A 71 -4.74 -0.98 15.45
CA PRO A 71 -6.14 -0.68 15.14
C PRO A 71 -6.37 -0.05 13.77
N LEU A 72 -5.35 0.51 13.14
CA LEU A 72 -5.50 1.13 11.82
C LEU A 72 -5.61 0.10 10.70
N PHE A 73 -5.02 -1.08 10.86
CA PHE A 73 -5.00 -2.08 9.81
C PHE A 73 -6.39 -2.56 9.39
N PRO A 74 -7.30 -2.92 10.31
CA PRO A 74 -8.67 -3.27 9.93
C PRO A 74 -9.40 -2.15 9.20
N GLN A 75 -9.15 -0.90 9.56
CA GLN A 75 -9.74 0.25 8.89
C GLN A 75 -9.23 0.36 7.45
N TRP A 76 -7.93 0.18 7.26
CA TRP A 76 -7.31 0.13 5.95
C TRP A 76 -7.90 -0.98 5.08
N ARG A 77 -7.98 -2.19 5.64
CA ARG A 77 -8.52 -3.35 4.94
C ARG A 77 -9.98 -3.15 4.57
N ALA A 78 -10.77 -2.49 5.39
CA ALA A 78 -12.17 -2.21 5.09
C ALA A 78 -12.33 -1.31 3.86
N ILE A 79 -11.38 -0.40 3.64
CA ILE A 79 -11.43 0.53 2.50
C ILE A 79 -10.95 -0.13 1.20
N VAL A 80 -9.81 -0.83 1.24
CA VAL A 80 -9.18 -1.34 0.02
C VAL A 80 -9.45 -2.81 -0.25
N GLY A 81 -9.66 -3.61 0.79
CA GLY A 81 -9.81 -5.06 0.68
C GLY A 81 -10.95 -5.54 -0.22
N PRO A 82 -12.13 -4.88 -0.24
CA PRO A 82 -13.23 -5.31 -1.10
C PRO A 82 -12.90 -5.36 -2.59
N TYR A 83 -11.87 -4.65 -3.04
CA TYR A 83 -11.47 -4.61 -4.45
C TYR A 83 -10.48 -5.70 -4.82
N PHE A 84 -9.87 -6.38 -3.85
CA PHE A 84 -8.82 -7.36 -4.13
C PHE A 84 -9.38 -8.59 -4.85
N ALA A 85 -8.79 -8.94 -6.00
CA ALA A 85 -9.13 -10.16 -6.75
C ALA A 85 -8.34 -11.37 -6.24
N ALA A 86 -7.24 -11.12 -5.50
CA ALA A 86 -6.37 -12.15 -4.94
C ALA A 86 -5.68 -11.58 -3.70
N PRO A 87 -5.10 -12.42 -2.83
CA PRO A 87 -4.27 -11.90 -1.73
C PRO A 87 -3.12 -11.07 -2.28
N GLN A 88 -2.87 -9.91 -1.66
CA GLN A 88 -1.74 -9.07 -2.07
C GLN A 88 -0.42 -9.72 -1.66
N VAL A 89 0.62 -9.46 -2.44
CA VAL A 89 1.98 -9.89 -2.13
C VAL A 89 2.74 -8.68 -1.61
N VAL A 90 3.24 -8.76 -0.37
CA VAL A 90 3.93 -7.65 0.29
C VAL A 90 5.35 -8.04 0.59
N GLU A 91 6.30 -7.20 0.16
CA GLU A 91 7.72 -7.38 0.42
C GLU A 91 8.35 -6.07 0.85
N HIS A 92 9.51 -6.15 1.50
CA HIS A 92 10.21 -4.99 2.00
C HIS A 92 11.61 -4.91 1.42
N PHE A 93 12.08 -3.68 1.22
CA PHE A 93 13.35 -3.42 0.52
C PHE A 93 14.13 -2.33 1.23
N THR A 94 15.45 -2.45 1.19
CA THR A 94 16.36 -1.37 1.59
C THR A 94 16.92 -0.71 0.35
N LEU A 95 17.17 0.59 0.42
CA LEU A 95 17.75 1.32 -0.70
C LEU A 95 19.22 0.94 -0.87
N VAL A 96 19.62 0.62 -2.10
CA VAL A 96 21.02 0.36 -2.45
C VAL A 96 21.64 1.59 -3.13
N ALA A 97 20.92 2.20 -4.05
CA ALA A 97 21.39 3.34 -4.80
C ALA A 97 20.25 4.15 -5.38
N LYS A 98 20.50 5.44 -5.62
CA LYS A 98 19.51 6.30 -6.29
C LYS A 98 20.26 7.33 -7.12
N SER A 99 19.54 7.94 -8.06
CA SER A 99 20.07 9.10 -8.79
C SER A 99 20.18 10.32 -7.85
N ALA A 100 21.03 11.23 -8.20
CA ALA A 100 21.22 12.48 -7.46
C ALA A 100 19.96 13.36 -7.48
#